data_6bd747e9c7ffca7334e8a24d309f419d
#
_entry.id   6bd747e9c7ffca7334e8a24d309f419d
#
_cell.length_a   1.000
_cell.length_b   1.000
_cell.length_c   1.000
_cell.angle_alpha   90.00
_cell.angle_beta   90.00
_cell.angle_gamma   90.00
#
_symmetry.space_group_name_H-M   'P 1'
#
loop_
_entity.id
_entity.type
_entity.pdbx_description
1 polymer ?
#
loop_
_entity_poly.entity_id
_entity_poly.type
_entity_poly.pdbx_seq_one_letter_code
_entity_poly.pdbx_strand_id
1 'polypeptide(L)'
;MSKGVPAIVLAAGESSRLGQPKALVKWGDETLVSRSVRILLESGSSPIIVVTRSELQVDVMLECSEATVIVNPTPEEGRTGSLQVGLISLISELGRTPRRVLICPVDRCGWSSETVSELLECKTNTSPVPSGHPLLLCDVEKVLTLAKSASLRDSLEIERINAPGEHMNIDTPGDLEALR
;
A
#
# COMPACT_ATOMS: atom_id res chain seq x y z
N MET A 1 -14.59 12.93 16.22
CA MET A 1 -14.02 11.58 16.09
C MET A 1 -12.60 11.68 15.55
N SER A 2 -11.66 11.05 16.20
CA SER A 2 -10.31 10.91 15.66
C SER A 2 -10.40 10.11 14.39
N LYS A 3 -10.09 10.72 13.23
CA LYS A 3 -9.88 9.97 11.98
C LYS A 3 -8.70 9.03 12.22
N GLY A 4 -8.82 7.77 11.82
CA GLY A 4 -7.74 6.80 11.89
C GLY A 4 -6.50 7.24 11.09
N VAL A 5 -5.41 6.49 11.18
CA VAL A 5 -4.24 6.74 10.33
C VAL A 5 -4.62 6.41 8.89
N PRO A 6 -4.44 7.35 7.93
CA PRO A 6 -4.76 7.10 6.54
C PRO A 6 -3.83 6.06 5.94
N ALA A 7 -4.27 5.43 4.85
CA ALA A 7 -3.49 4.41 4.17
C ALA A 7 -3.51 4.59 2.65
N ILE A 8 -2.43 4.16 2.00
CA ILE A 8 -2.29 4.10 0.55
C ILE A 8 -1.97 2.67 0.15
N VAL A 9 -2.81 2.08 -0.69
CA VAL A 9 -2.58 0.80 -1.33
C VAL A 9 -2.00 1.04 -2.72
N LEU A 10 -0.82 0.50 -3.00
CA LEU A 10 -0.14 0.66 -4.28
C LEU A 10 -0.46 -0.53 -5.19
N ALA A 11 -1.20 -0.28 -6.26
CA ALA A 11 -1.73 -1.26 -7.20
C ALA A 11 -1.47 -0.89 -8.67
N ALA A 12 -0.48 -0.03 -8.95
CA ALA A 12 -0.18 0.50 -10.28
C ALA A 12 0.97 -0.22 -11.00
N GLY A 13 1.54 -1.28 -10.42
CA GLY A 13 2.65 -2.04 -11.02
C GLY A 13 2.24 -2.80 -12.28
N GLU A 14 3.19 -3.01 -13.20
CA GLU A 14 2.95 -3.68 -14.48
C GLU A 14 2.56 -5.15 -14.35
N SER A 15 3.02 -5.84 -13.30
CA SER A 15 2.80 -7.28 -13.09
C SER A 15 3.31 -8.17 -14.25
N SER A 16 4.30 -7.71 -15.00
CA SER A 16 4.79 -8.34 -16.24
C SER A 16 5.27 -9.78 -16.04
N ARG A 17 5.95 -10.06 -14.92
CA ARG A 17 6.42 -11.42 -14.59
C ARG A 17 5.32 -12.38 -14.16
N LEU A 18 4.24 -11.87 -13.60
CA LEU A 18 3.12 -12.68 -13.15
C LEU A 18 2.17 -13.06 -14.30
N GLY A 19 2.11 -12.25 -15.36
CA GLY A 19 1.24 -12.46 -16.50
C GLY A 19 -0.23 -12.08 -16.25
N GLN A 20 -0.55 -11.54 -15.08
CA GLN A 20 -1.87 -11.00 -14.72
C GLN A 20 -1.74 -9.86 -13.71
N PRO A 21 -2.73 -8.95 -13.62
CA PRO A 21 -2.69 -7.84 -12.67
C PRO A 21 -2.65 -8.34 -11.22
N LYS A 22 -1.58 -8.03 -10.48
CA LYS A 22 -1.41 -8.45 -9.08
C LYS A 22 -2.57 -8.02 -8.18
N ALA A 23 -3.09 -6.82 -8.40
CA ALA A 23 -4.21 -6.30 -7.64
C ALA A 23 -5.45 -7.20 -7.66
N LEU A 24 -5.69 -7.85 -8.79
CA LEU A 24 -6.87 -8.69 -9.06
C LEU A 24 -6.62 -10.19 -8.83
N VAL A 25 -5.43 -10.57 -8.41
CA VAL A 25 -5.14 -11.95 -8.02
C VAL A 25 -6.01 -12.35 -6.84
N LYS A 26 -6.63 -13.53 -6.94
CA LYS A 26 -7.47 -14.09 -5.88
C LYS A 26 -6.64 -14.80 -4.82
N TRP A 27 -7.00 -14.55 -3.54
CA TRP A 27 -6.60 -15.34 -2.40
C TRP A 27 -7.89 -15.71 -1.61
N GLY A 28 -8.31 -16.96 -1.77
CA GLY A 28 -9.65 -17.37 -1.37
C GLY A 28 -10.71 -16.64 -2.22
N ASP A 29 -11.68 -16.05 -1.55
CA ASP A 29 -12.78 -15.33 -2.21
C ASP A 29 -12.48 -13.85 -2.48
N GLU A 30 -11.36 -13.34 -2.00
CA GLU A 30 -10.96 -11.94 -2.13
C GLU A 30 -9.87 -11.75 -3.18
N THR A 31 -9.79 -10.56 -3.78
CA THR A 31 -8.61 -10.11 -4.50
C THR A 31 -7.56 -9.55 -3.54
N LEU A 32 -6.29 -9.48 -3.94
CA LEU A 32 -5.23 -8.92 -3.10
C LEU A 32 -5.52 -7.45 -2.74
N VAL A 33 -6.11 -6.69 -3.65
CA VAL A 33 -6.48 -5.30 -3.39
C VAL A 33 -7.65 -5.19 -2.41
N SER A 34 -8.72 -5.99 -2.58
CA SER A 34 -9.86 -5.96 -1.67
C SER A 34 -9.48 -6.45 -0.26
N ARG A 35 -8.63 -7.47 -0.17
CA ARG A 35 -8.08 -7.94 1.10
C ARG A 35 -7.30 -6.84 1.83
N SER A 36 -6.43 -6.14 1.12
CA SER A 36 -5.65 -5.04 1.71
C SER A 36 -6.55 -3.94 2.27
N VAL A 37 -7.56 -3.52 1.51
CA VAL A 37 -8.54 -2.51 1.93
C VAL A 37 -9.33 -2.99 3.15
N ARG A 38 -9.84 -4.22 3.14
CA ARG A 38 -10.60 -4.79 4.27
C ARG A 38 -9.78 -4.80 5.56
N ILE A 39 -8.54 -5.31 5.54
CA ILE A 39 -7.71 -5.37 6.75
C ILE A 39 -7.40 -3.96 7.27
N LEU A 40 -7.15 -2.99 6.38
CA LEU A 40 -6.92 -1.59 6.77
C LEU A 40 -8.16 -0.99 7.43
N LEU A 41 -9.36 -1.24 6.90
CA LEU A 41 -10.62 -0.79 7.51
C LEU A 41 -10.83 -1.43 8.88
N GLU A 42 -10.63 -2.74 9.01
CA GLU A 42 -10.72 -3.47 10.29
C GLU A 42 -9.73 -2.93 11.33
N SER A 43 -8.57 -2.43 10.87
CA SER A 43 -7.56 -1.79 11.72
C SER A 43 -7.87 -0.32 12.05
N GLY A 44 -9.01 0.21 11.57
CA GLY A 44 -9.43 1.59 11.81
C GLY A 44 -8.74 2.63 10.94
N SER A 45 -8.05 2.23 9.86
CA SER A 45 -7.43 3.16 8.92
C SER A 45 -8.48 3.91 8.10
N SER A 46 -8.33 5.23 8.01
CA SER A 46 -9.23 6.09 7.24
C SER A 46 -8.61 7.49 7.02
N PRO A 47 -8.73 8.08 5.82
CA PRO A 47 -9.23 7.49 4.58
C PRO A 47 -8.25 6.49 3.97
N ILE A 48 -8.70 5.69 3.01
CA ILE A 48 -7.90 4.74 2.25
C ILE A 48 -7.91 5.15 0.77
N ILE A 49 -6.73 5.35 0.20
CA ILE A 49 -6.53 5.60 -1.22
C ILE A 49 -5.93 4.36 -1.87
N VAL A 50 -6.48 3.93 -2.98
CA VAL A 50 -5.88 2.90 -3.83
C VAL A 50 -5.35 3.58 -5.10
N VAL A 51 -4.05 3.47 -5.33
CA VAL A 51 -3.41 4.00 -6.54
C VAL A 51 -3.25 2.87 -7.54
N THR A 52 -3.88 3.01 -8.69
CA THR A 52 -3.83 2.02 -9.77
C THR A 52 -3.40 2.66 -11.09
N ARG A 53 -3.40 1.88 -12.15
CA ARG A 53 -3.17 2.33 -13.53
C ARG A 53 -4.50 2.40 -14.29
N SER A 54 -4.54 3.17 -15.37
CA SER A 54 -5.78 3.47 -16.08
C SER A 54 -6.54 2.23 -16.54
N GLU A 55 -5.83 1.21 -17.00
CA GLU A 55 -6.43 -0.02 -17.53
C GLU A 55 -7.14 -0.86 -16.46
N LEU A 56 -6.78 -0.67 -15.19
CA LEU A 56 -7.33 -1.43 -14.06
C LEU A 56 -8.32 -0.63 -13.22
N GLN A 57 -8.55 0.64 -13.53
CA GLN A 57 -9.34 1.54 -12.69
C GLN A 57 -10.72 0.99 -12.37
N VAL A 58 -11.46 0.57 -13.38
CA VAL A 58 -12.84 0.09 -13.21
C VAL A 58 -12.86 -1.19 -12.38
N ASP A 59 -12.01 -2.17 -12.71
CA ASP A 59 -11.96 -3.44 -12.00
C ASP A 59 -11.57 -3.24 -10.52
N VAL A 60 -10.58 -2.39 -10.25
CA VAL A 60 -10.18 -2.08 -8.87
C VAL A 60 -11.27 -1.32 -8.11
N MET A 61 -11.99 -0.41 -8.76
CA MET A 61 -13.14 0.28 -8.14
C MET A 61 -14.25 -0.69 -7.74
N LEU A 62 -14.51 -1.71 -8.55
CA LEU A 62 -15.52 -2.73 -8.25
C LEU A 62 -15.11 -3.60 -7.04
N GLU A 63 -13.82 -3.82 -6.86
CA GLU A 63 -13.27 -4.63 -5.75
C GLU A 63 -13.12 -3.83 -4.43
N CYS A 64 -13.13 -2.50 -4.48
CA CYS A 64 -12.77 -1.62 -3.34
C CYS A 64 -13.74 -0.46 -3.18
N SER A 65 -15.03 -0.74 -2.97
CA SER A 65 -16.08 0.29 -2.86
C SER A 65 -15.89 1.27 -1.68
N GLU A 66 -15.20 0.86 -0.64
CA GLU A 66 -14.95 1.66 0.57
C GLU A 66 -13.67 2.52 0.49
N ALA A 67 -12.91 2.40 -0.59
CA ALA A 67 -11.68 3.17 -0.80
C ALA A 67 -11.85 4.17 -1.95
N THR A 68 -11.08 5.24 -1.92
CA THR A 68 -10.96 6.16 -3.07
C THR A 68 -9.93 5.60 -4.04
N VAL A 69 -10.35 5.23 -5.24
CA VAL A 69 -9.46 4.70 -6.28
C VAL A 69 -9.04 5.83 -7.22
N ILE A 70 -7.73 6.01 -7.35
CA ILE A 70 -7.13 7.02 -8.22
C ILE A 70 -6.15 6.38 -9.20
N VAL A 71 -5.91 7.07 -10.31
CA VAL A 71 -5.00 6.61 -11.37
C VAL A 71 -3.68 7.37 -11.29
N ASN A 72 -2.55 6.63 -11.31
CA ASN A 72 -1.27 7.22 -11.68
C ASN A 72 -1.15 7.20 -13.22
N PRO A 73 -1.07 8.36 -13.89
CA PRO A 73 -0.98 8.41 -15.35
C PRO A 73 0.36 7.95 -15.91
N THR A 74 1.39 7.90 -15.06
CA THR A 74 2.79 7.55 -15.45
C THR A 74 3.39 6.51 -14.51
N PRO A 75 2.78 5.31 -14.36
CA PRO A 75 3.23 4.31 -13.39
C PRO A 75 4.62 3.75 -13.69
N GLU A 76 5.08 3.87 -14.94
CA GLU A 76 6.42 3.47 -15.39
C GLU A 76 7.56 4.33 -14.83
N GLU A 77 7.25 5.52 -14.33
CA GLU A 77 8.26 6.41 -13.73
C GLU A 77 8.73 5.94 -12.35
N GLY A 78 8.05 4.98 -11.75
CA GLY A 78 8.49 4.33 -10.53
C GLY A 78 7.45 4.32 -9.41
N ARG A 79 7.71 3.46 -8.43
CA ARG A 79 6.80 3.22 -7.28
C ARG A 79 6.64 4.48 -6.41
N THR A 80 7.70 5.25 -6.22
CA THR A 80 7.67 6.51 -5.46
C THR A 80 6.74 7.52 -6.14
N GLY A 81 6.72 7.58 -7.47
CA GLY A 81 5.76 8.40 -8.21
C GLY A 81 4.30 8.01 -7.92
N SER A 82 3.99 6.72 -7.89
CA SER A 82 2.65 6.24 -7.49
C SER A 82 2.30 6.61 -6.05
N LEU A 83 3.26 6.50 -5.13
CA LEU A 83 3.07 6.93 -3.75
C LEU A 83 2.80 8.43 -3.65
N GLN A 84 3.54 9.26 -4.38
CA GLN A 84 3.32 10.71 -4.40
C GLN A 84 1.92 11.08 -4.91
N VAL A 85 1.43 10.41 -5.95
CA VAL A 85 0.05 10.58 -6.43
C VAL A 85 -0.95 10.27 -5.31
N GLY A 86 -0.77 9.19 -4.58
CA GLY A 86 -1.59 8.82 -3.43
C GLY A 86 -1.53 9.85 -2.29
N LEU A 87 -0.34 10.33 -1.96
CA LEU A 87 -0.15 11.36 -0.92
C LEU A 87 -0.81 12.68 -1.28
N ILE A 88 -0.72 13.12 -2.52
CA ILE A 88 -1.38 14.33 -3.01
C ILE A 88 -2.91 14.20 -2.88
N SER A 89 -3.45 13.04 -3.24
CA SER A 89 -4.88 12.76 -3.08
C SER A 89 -5.30 12.78 -1.61
N LEU A 90 -4.52 12.18 -0.71
CA LEU A 90 -4.76 12.24 0.73
C LEU A 90 -4.74 13.66 1.27
N ILE A 91 -3.77 14.46 0.88
CA ILE A 91 -3.64 15.87 1.31
C ILE A 91 -4.85 16.66 0.84
N SER A 92 -5.30 16.44 -0.41
CA SER A 92 -6.50 17.07 -0.94
C SER A 92 -7.76 16.71 -0.16
N GLU A 93 -7.92 15.42 0.18
CA GLU A 93 -9.08 14.93 0.94
C GLU A 93 -9.08 15.39 2.40
N LEU A 94 -7.90 15.42 3.04
CA LEU A 94 -7.75 15.80 4.45
C LEU A 94 -7.67 17.32 4.66
N GLY A 95 -7.33 18.09 3.62
CA GLY A 95 -7.04 19.52 3.70
C GLY A 95 -5.73 19.86 4.44
N ARG A 96 -4.88 18.86 4.68
CA ARG A 96 -3.58 19.00 5.37
C ARG A 96 -2.68 17.81 5.08
N THR A 97 -1.37 17.97 5.25
CA THR A 97 -0.42 16.86 5.21
C THR A 97 -0.63 15.96 6.43
N PRO A 98 -0.87 14.66 6.23
CA PRO A 98 -0.96 13.71 7.34
C PRO A 98 0.40 13.50 8.01
N ARG A 99 0.41 13.33 9.33
CA ARG A 99 1.64 13.06 10.08
C ARG A 99 2.15 11.63 9.87
N ARG A 100 1.25 10.69 9.63
CA ARG A 100 1.55 9.28 9.44
C ARG A 100 0.64 8.71 8.35
N VAL A 101 1.17 7.81 7.53
CA VAL A 101 0.44 7.10 6.48
C VAL A 101 0.92 5.66 6.42
N LEU A 102 0.01 4.70 6.32
CA LEU A 102 0.36 3.31 6.04
C LEU A 102 0.50 3.10 4.52
N ILE A 103 1.59 2.49 4.09
CA ILE A 103 1.88 2.20 2.68
C ILE A 103 1.86 0.70 2.46
N CYS A 104 0.95 0.23 1.62
CA CYS A 104 0.64 -1.18 1.40
C CYS A 104 0.71 -1.55 -0.08
N PRO A 105 1.85 -1.98 -0.62
CA PRO A 105 1.89 -2.57 -1.96
C PRO A 105 1.08 -3.87 -2.01
N VAL A 106 0.25 -4.06 -3.03
CA VAL A 106 -0.64 -5.24 -3.14
C VAL A 106 0.10 -6.56 -3.23
N ASP A 107 1.32 -6.56 -3.78
CA ASP A 107 2.17 -7.75 -3.93
C ASP A 107 2.86 -8.18 -2.62
N ARG A 108 2.86 -7.31 -1.62
CA ARG A 108 3.38 -7.59 -0.27
C ARG A 108 2.21 -7.88 0.65
N CYS A 109 1.68 -9.09 0.57
CA CYS A 109 0.49 -9.53 1.30
C CYS A 109 0.83 -10.47 2.48
N GLY A 110 -0.20 -10.98 3.15
CA GLY A 110 -0.05 -11.88 4.30
C GLY A 110 0.01 -11.20 5.66
N TRP A 111 0.16 -9.89 5.71
CA TRP A 111 0.03 -9.12 6.95
C TRP A 111 -1.43 -9.10 7.43
N SER A 112 -1.61 -8.84 8.71
CA SER A 112 -2.90 -8.88 9.39
C SER A 112 -3.21 -7.56 10.10
N SER A 113 -4.38 -7.47 10.72
CA SER A 113 -4.74 -6.34 11.57
C SER A 113 -3.79 -6.17 12.77
N GLU A 114 -3.27 -7.28 13.30
CA GLU A 114 -2.27 -7.26 14.37
C GLU A 114 -0.95 -6.64 13.88
N THR A 115 -0.53 -6.93 12.64
CA THR A 115 0.64 -6.30 12.02
C THR A 115 0.46 -4.77 11.99
N VAL A 116 -0.71 -4.30 11.56
CA VAL A 116 -1.03 -2.87 11.51
C VAL A 116 -1.03 -2.27 12.90
N SER A 117 -1.63 -2.94 13.89
CA SER A 117 -1.68 -2.47 15.28
C SER A 117 -0.29 -2.24 15.86
N GLU A 118 0.65 -3.17 15.66
CA GLU A 118 2.03 -3.03 16.10
C GLU A 118 2.74 -1.84 15.43
N LEU A 119 2.53 -1.64 14.13
CA LEU A 119 3.09 -0.49 13.42
C LEU A 119 2.53 0.84 13.93
N LEU A 120 1.25 0.90 14.28
CA LEU A 120 0.61 2.13 14.75
C LEU A 120 1.10 2.59 16.12
N GLU A 121 1.71 1.72 16.94
CA GLU A 121 2.39 2.09 18.17
C GLU A 121 3.73 2.81 17.93
N CYS A 122 4.30 2.69 16.74
CA CYS A 122 5.56 3.31 16.37
C CYS A 122 5.38 4.80 16.03
N LYS A 123 6.47 5.57 16.16
CA LYS A 123 6.47 7.04 15.97
C LYS A 123 7.41 7.51 14.85
N THR A 124 8.14 6.59 14.28
CA THR A 124 9.11 6.82 13.19
C THR A 124 8.72 5.98 11.98
N ASN A 125 9.37 6.20 10.85
CA ASN A 125 9.19 5.30 9.70
C ASN A 125 9.55 3.89 10.12
N THR A 126 8.59 2.97 10.05
CA THR A 126 8.76 1.62 10.58
C THR A 126 8.15 0.59 9.63
N SER A 127 8.83 -0.53 9.46
CA SER A 127 8.35 -1.64 8.67
C SER A 127 8.65 -3.00 9.31
N PRO A 128 7.82 -4.03 9.07
CA PRO A 128 8.08 -5.37 9.61
C PRO A 128 9.19 -6.08 8.84
N VAL A 129 9.91 -6.94 9.54
CA VAL A 129 10.80 -7.93 8.90
C VAL A 129 10.00 -9.20 8.61
N PRO A 130 10.31 -9.94 7.54
CA PRO A 130 11.29 -9.68 6.49
C PRO A 130 10.76 -8.83 5.32
N SER A 131 9.45 -8.66 5.19
CA SER A 131 8.81 -8.11 3.98
C SER A 131 9.05 -6.62 3.73
N GLY A 132 9.25 -5.83 4.78
CA GLY A 132 9.34 -4.38 4.69
C GLY A 132 8.01 -3.65 4.47
N HIS A 133 6.89 -4.36 4.49
CA HIS A 133 5.54 -3.81 4.31
C HIS A 133 4.50 -4.53 5.18
N PRO A 134 3.45 -3.82 5.61
CA PRO A 134 3.18 -2.39 5.41
C PRO A 134 4.28 -1.49 5.96
N LEU A 135 4.50 -0.34 5.35
CA LEU A 135 5.39 0.69 5.87
C LEU A 135 4.56 1.75 6.58
N LEU A 136 4.84 2.02 7.85
CA LEU A 136 4.38 3.24 8.50
C LEU A 136 5.32 4.37 8.07
N LEU A 137 4.81 5.30 7.28
CA LEU A 137 5.53 6.47 6.81
C LEU A 137 5.22 7.67 7.71
N CYS A 138 6.26 8.29 8.29
CA CYS A 138 6.18 9.51 9.09
C CYS A 138 6.79 10.72 8.37
N ASP A 139 7.77 10.50 7.49
CA ASP A 139 8.45 11.56 6.72
C ASP A 139 7.71 11.87 5.40
N VAL A 140 6.41 12.16 5.48
CA VAL A 140 5.54 12.37 4.31
C VAL A 140 6.07 13.50 3.41
N GLU A 141 6.43 14.64 3.99
CA GLU A 141 6.92 15.79 3.23
C GLU A 141 8.21 15.48 2.47
N LYS A 142 9.10 14.69 3.08
CA LYS A 142 10.35 14.26 2.42
C LYS A 142 10.05 13.42 1.18
N VAL A 143 9.10 12.49 1.26
CA VAL A 143 8.71 11.65 0.12
C VAL A 143 8.17 12.49 -1.04
N LEU A 144 7.41 13.54 -0.75
CA LEU A 144 6.87 14.44 -1.78
C LEU A 144 7.95 15.18 -2.60
N THR A 145 9.17 15.30 -2.06
CA THR A 145 10.30 15.96 -2.71
C THR A 145 11.25 15.01 -3.44
N LEU A 146 11.07 13.70 -3.29
CA LEU A 146 11.94 12.71 -3.95
C LEU A 146 11.68 12.64 -5.46
N ALA A 147 12.69 12.19 -6.20
CA ALA A 147 12.49 11.78 -7.58
C ALA A 147 11.54 10.57 -7.64
N LYS A 148 10.67 10.49 -8.65
CA LYS A 148 9.70 9.39 -8.82
C LYS A 148 10.35 8.00 -8.88
N SER A 149 11.58 7.92 -9.36
CA SER A 149 12.38 6.70 -9.44
C SER A 149 13.18 6.40 -8.16
N ALA A 150 13.19 7.28 -7.18
CA ALA A 150 13.94 7.09 -5.95
C ALA A 150 13.44 5.90 -5.13
N SER A 151 14.37 5.19 -4.49
CA SER A 151 14.05 4.12 -3.53
C SER A 151 13.76 4.74 -2.16
N LEU A 152 12.63 4.40 -1.55
CA LEU A 152 12.32 4.82 -0.19
C LEU A 152 13.34 4.25 0.82
N ARG A 153 13.77 3.01 0.60
CA ARG A 153 14.78 2.35 1.46
C ARG A 153 16.08 3.13 1.53
N ASP A 154 16.51 3.70 0.39
CA ASP A 154 17.77 4.43 0.29
C ASP A 154 17.62 5.90 0.70
N SER A 155 16.38 6.41 0.72
CA SER A 155 16.07 7.81 0.96
C SER A 155 15.63 8.11 2.40
N LEU A 156 15.12 7.12 3.12
CA LEU A 156 14.55 7.26 4.46
C LEU A 156 15.27 6.36 5.46
N GLU A 157 15.36 6.84 6.69
CA GLU A 157 15.65 5.96 7.83
C GLU A 157 14.39 5.20 8.20
N ILE A 158 14.45 3.86 8.16
CA ILE A 158 13.32 2.98 8.44
C ILE A 158 13.71 1.99 9.53
N GLU A 159 13.02 2.07 10.66
CA GLU A 159 13.15 1.10 11.73
C GLU A 159 12.52 -0.24 11.31
N ARG A 160 13.09 -1.34 11.79
CA ARG A 160 12.62 -2.68 11.48
C ARG A 160 12.14 -3.36 12.75
N ILE A 161 10.92 -3.89 12.72
CA ILE A 161 10.32 -4.60 13.85
C ILE A 161 9.87 -6.01 13.46
N ASN A 162 9.82 -6.90 14.44
CA ASN A 162 9.09 -8.15 14.31
C ASN A 162 7.61 -7.87 14.57
N ALA A 163 6.77 -8.17 13.59
CA ALA A 163 5.33 -8.02 13.71
C ALA A 163 4.62 -9.30 13.24
N PRO A 164 3.46 -9.62 13.82
CA PRO A 164 2.67 -10.77 13.42
C PRO A 164 2.30 -10.74 11.93
N GLY A 165 1.96 -11.89 11.37
CA GLY A 165 1.49 -12.04 10.01
C GLY A 165 2.46 -12.88 9.15
N GLU A 166 1.93 -13.41 8.08
CA GLU A 166 2.70 -14.07 7.05
C GLU A 166 3.18 -13.01 6.05
N HIS A 167 4.48 -13.02 5.77
CA HIS A 167 5.08 -12.01 4.92
C HIS A 167 5.36 -12.60 3.54
N MET A 168 4.42 -12.42 2.63
CA MET A 168 4.48 -12.95 1.27
C MET A 168 4.79 -11.86 0.25
N ASN A 169 5.46 -12.25 -0.83
CA ASN A 169 5.68 -11.43 -2.02
C ASN A 169 5.18 -12.19 -3.24
N ILE A 170 4.19 -11.66 -3.91
CA ILE A 170 3.59 -12.26 -5.12
C ILE A 170 4.18 -11.55 -6.34
N ASP A 171 5.08 -12.24 -7.02
CA ASP A 171 5.85 -11.66 -8.14
C ASP A 171 5.85 -12.53 -9.39
N THR A 172 5.81 -13.84 -9.22
CA THR A 172 5.86 -14.84 -10.27
C THR A 172 4.68 -15.81 -10.19
N PRO A 173 4.35 -16.56 -11.27
CA PRO A 173 3.32 -17.58 -11.22
C PRO A 173 3.52 -18.64 -10.12
N GLY A 174 4.78 -18.95 -9.78
CA GLY A 174 5.09 -19.88 -8.69
C GLY A 174 4.65 -19.36 -7.30
N ASP A 175 4.66 -18.05 -7.10
CA ASP A 175 4.23 -17.45 -5.84
C ASP A 175 2.72 -17.61 -5.58
N LEU A 176 1.93 -17.81 -6.65
CA LEU A 176 0.48 -18.02 -6.54
C LEU A 176 0.12 -19.30 -5.78
N GLU A 177 1.03 -20.29 -5.72
CA GLU A 177 0.78 -21.52 -4.97
C GLU A 177 0.71 -21.26 -3.45
N ALA A 178 1.40 -20.23 -2.97
CA ALA A 178 1.33 -19.83 -1.56
C ALA A 178 -0.04 -19.26 -1.15
N LEU A 179 -0.89 -18.92 -2.12
CA LEU A 179 -2.23 -18.37 -1.90
C LEU A 179 -3.35 -19.41 -1.92
N ARG A 180 -3.02 -20.70 -2.07
CA ARG A 180 -3.99 -21.81 -2.15
C ARG A 180 -4.31 -22.41 -0.80
#